data_13d9eeb7f1f8f1eda77f51bb05dc82f3
#
_entry.id   13d9eeb7f1f8f1eda77f51bb05dc82f3
#
_cell.length_a   1.000
_cell.length_b   1.000
_cell.length_c   1.000
_cell.angle_alpha   90.00
_cell.angle_beta   90.00
_cell.angle_gamma   90.00
#
_symmetry.space_group_name_H-M   'P 1'
#
loop_
_entity.id
_entity.type
_entity.pdbx_description
1 polymer ?
#
loop_
_entity_poly.entity_id
_entity_poly.type
_entity_poly.pdbx_seq_one_letter_code
_entity_poly.pdbx_strand_id
1 'polypeptide(L)'
;MATNIISSRRELFVDDYLLHSTTAQLRLQIPLKQEVCFRFDAPYDGTGNYFPVLLKNESEFRMYYMASQLTSIDGTEELSSKFPAYSCCITSSDGRTWKRPSLGVIEHGGSRTNNIVFSKPKLNNFIPFLDANPNCMPDAKYKAFEGSWGELTAYKSPDGFNWSPMFDKPLSIKGKFDSNNVAFWDSNRGVYWAYVRSFHNVPNLDFNAGVRDINVCQSDDFQNWTEAEQLDFEGGADIPLYVSNAVPYYRAPHMFMGFPMRYVEKTKWSPAFDQLSDQAHRKNRMLHDRRYGLAITDSVFMTSRDGRKWRRTNEAILRPGPVAENNWVYGDCLFCIGMQETKSDTKGAPNDISMYCMENHWKDFAELRRYTFRIDGFMALSADAQAHETVTKPFIFDGSRLEINVSTSARGFMKVELQEITGQKIEGFDLDACDEIFGDRIEYCVSWNGSHNVAALAGKPIRMRLLMQDTDLFSFQFT
;
A
#
# COMPACT_ATOMS: atom_id res chain seq x y z
N MET A 1 -5.85 19.70 -26.92
CA MET A 1 -5.75 18.87 -25.70
C MET A 1 -5.27 19.77 -24.58
N ALA A 2 -5.74 19.53 -23.36
CA ALA A 2 -5.20 20.24 -22.22
C ALA A 2 -3.72 19.86 -22.01
N THR A 3 -2.89 20.83 -21.68
CA THR A 3 -1.48 20.60 -21.36
C THR A 3 -1.32 20.34 -19.88
N ASN A 4 -0.67 19.25 -19.52
CA ASN A 4 -0.41 18.89 -18.12
C ASN A 4 0.80 19.65 -17.58
N ILE A 5 0.73 20.19 -16.39
CA ILE A 5 1.88 20.78 -15.71
C ILE A 5 2.45 19.74 -14.77
N ILE A 6 3.62 19.21 -15.10
CA ILE A 6 4.29 18.22 -14.28
C ILE A 6 5.43 18.83 -13.45
N SER A 7 5.88 20.03 -13.79
CA SER A 7 7.03 20.70 -13.15
C SER A 7 8.23 19.76 -13.03
N SER A 8 8.87 19.68 -11.87
CA SER A 8 9.98 18.74 -11.60
C SER A 8 9.54 17.48 -10.83
N ARG A 9 8.23 17.20 -10.75
CA ARG A 9 7.73 16.03 -10.04
C ARG A 9 7.97 14.73 -10.83
N ARG A 10 8.13 13.63 -10.11
CA ARG A 10 8.25 12.29 -10.68
C ARG A 10 6.89 11.79 -11.14
N GLU A 11 6.80 11.29 -12.36
CA GLU A 11 5.60 10.67 -12.91
C GLU A 11 5.82 9.17 -13.11
N LEU A 12 4.87 8.35 -12.62
CA LEU A 12 4.92 6.90 -12.72
C LEU A 12 3.96 6.39 -13.80
N PHE A 13 4.34 5.30 -14.45
CA PHE A 13 3.48 4.59 -15.41
C PHE A 13 2.58 3.56 -14.69
N VAL A 14 1.77 4.04 -13.76
CA VAL A 14 0.76 3.25 -13.03
C VAL A 14 -0.65 3.50 -13.53
N ASP A 15 -0.82 4.48 -14.42
CA ASP A 15 -2.07 4.88 -15.07
C ASP A 15 -1.80 5.38 -16.50
N ASP A 16 -2.86 5.74 -17.22
CA ASP A 16 -2.80 6.31 -18.56
C ASP A 16 -2.88 7.85 -18.58
N TYR A 17 -2.67 8.49 -17.42
CA TYR A 17 -2.82 9.94 -17.27
C TYR A 17 -2.03 10.74 -18.31
N LEU A 18 -0.77 10.39 -18.54
CA LEU A 18 0.09 11.04 -19.53
C LEU A 18 0.10 10.37 -20.89
N LEU A 19 -0.55 9.22 -21.08
CA LEU A 19 -0.54 8.50 -22.36
C LEU A 19 -1.51 9.13 -23.36
N HIS A 20 -1.01 9.50 -24.53
CA HIS A 20 -1.81 9.88 -25.69
C HIS A 20 -2.11 8.68 -26.58
N SER A 21 -1.08 7.94 -26.95
CA SER A 21 -1.18 6.70 -27.72
C SER A 21 -0.03 5.77 -27.33
N THR A 22 -0.29 4.47 -27.33
CA THR A 22 0.72 3.46 -27.04
C THR A 22 0.37 2.14 -27.69
N THR A 23 1.38 1.41 -28.15
CA THR A 23 1.31 0.00 -28.51
C THR A 23 1.90 -0.90 -27.41
N ALA A 24 2.63 -0.32 -26.45
CA ALA A 24 3.08 -0.98 -25.24
C ALA A 24 1.93 -1.15 -24.23
N GLN A 25 2.11 -1.98 -23.21
CA GLN A 25 1.09 -2.32 -22.23
C GLN A 25 1.47 -1.85 -20.83
N LEU A 26 0.51 -1.31 -20.08
CA LEU A 26 0.67 -1.15 -18.64
C LEU A 26 0.55 -2.52 -17.97
N ARG A 27 1.64 -3.01 -17.38
CA ARG A 27 1.73 -4.33 -16.73
C ARG A 27 1.95 -4.19 -15.25
N LEU A 28 1.15 -4.93 -14.48
CA LEU A 28 1.33 -5.06 -13.03
C LEU A 28 2.63 -5.81 -12.74
N GLN A 29 3.42 -5.28 -11.80
CA GLN A 29 4.65 -5.91 -11.34
C GLN A 29 4.38 -6.66 -10.03
N ILE A 30 4.79 -7.91 -9.97
CA ILE A 30 4.56 -8.78 -8.82
C ILE A 30 5.74 -8.65 -7.85
N PRO A 31 5.49 -8.44 -6.55
CA PRO A 31 6.57 -8.34 -5.58
C PRO A 31 7.33 -9.66 -5.42
N LEU A 32 8.61 -9.55 -5.13
CA LEU A 32 9.44 -10.70 -4.79
C LEU A 32 9.22 -11.08 -3.32
N LYS A 33 8.88 -12.35 -3.08
CA LYS A 33 8.77 -12.90 -1.73
C LYS A 33 10.17 -13.06 -1.14
N GLN A 34 10.38 -12.50 0.05
CA GLN A 34 11.64 -12.49 0.78
C GLN A 34 11.55 -13.33 2.07
N GLU A 35 12.43 -13.07 3.02
CA GLU A 35 12.51 -13.78 4.29
C GLU A 35 11.33 -13.53 5.23
N VAL A 36 11.08 -14.47 6.15
CA VAL A 36 10.34 -14.20 7.39
C VAL A 36 11.27 -13.38 8.29
N CYS A 37 10.89 -12.17 8.58
CA CYS A 37 11.73 -11.23 9.33
C CYS A 37 11.33 -11.10 10.81
N PHE A 38 10.17 -11.66 11.20
CA PHE A 38 9.74 -11.73 12.59
C PHE A 38 8.68 -12.82 12.80
N ARG A 39 8.65 -13.41 14.01
CA ARG A 39 7.63 -14.36 14.46
C ARG A 39 6.90 -13.79 15.67
N PHE A 40 5.57 -13.83 15.64
CA PHE A 40 4.71 -13.34 16.71
C PHE A 40 4.44 -14.48 17.71
N ASP A 41 5.38 -14.72 18.61
CA ASP A 41 5.42 -15.87 19.50
C ASP A 41 5.36 -15.52 21.00
N ALA A 42 5.10 -14.26 21.34
CA ALA A 42 4.89 -13.87 22.74
C ALA A 42 3.52 -14.40 23.24
N PRO A 43 3.40 -14.68 24.55
CA PRO A 43 2.14 -15.21 25.13
C PRO A 43 0.90 -14.38 24.87
N TYR A 44 1.07 -13.09 24.56
CA TYR A 44 -0.01 -12.14 24.26
C TYR A 44 -0.21 -11.87 22.76
N ASP A 45 0.61 -12.45 21.89
CA ASP A 45 0.44 -12.27 20.43
C ASP A 45 -0.77 -13.04 19.90
N GLY A 46 -1.04 -14.23 20.42
CA GLY A 46 -2.18 -15.05 20.02
C GLY A 46 -2.07 -15.59 18.59
N THR A 47 -3.21 -16.03 18.04
CA THR A 47 -3.33 -16.65 16.70
C THR A 47 -3.79 -15.68 15.63
N GLY A 48 -4.06 -14.43 15.97
CA GLY A 48 -4.57 -13.40 15.07
C GLY A 48 -3.77 -12.11 15.19
N ASN A 49 -2.79 -11.95 14.33
CA ASN A 49 -2.02 -10.73 14.22
C ASN A 49 -2.44 -10.02 12.95
N TYR A 50 -3.04 -8.84 13.10
CA TYR A 50 -3.64 -8.13 11.99
C TYR A 50 -3.21 -6.67 11.94
N PHE A 51 -3.52 -6.02 10.83
CA PHE A 51 -3.44 -4.59 10.61
C PHE A 51 -2.05 -4.02 10.86
N PRO A 52 -1.01 -4.59 10.21
CA PRO A 52 0.34 -4.08 10.35
C PRO A 52 0.45 -2.67 9.79
N VAL A 53 1.08 -1.77 10.55
CA VAL A 53 1.36 -0.39 10.15
C VAL A 53 2.84 -0.12 10.28
N LEU A 54 3.47 0.19 9.16
CA LEU A 54 4.89 0.51 9.07
C LEU A 54 5.07 2.03 9.13
N LEU A 55 5.76 2.50 10.14
CA LEU A 55 6.20 3.89 10.25
C LEU A 55 7.72 3.94 10.28
N LYS A 56 8.27 5.02 9.76
CA LYS A 56 9.68 5.36 9.90
C LYS A 56 9.79 6.72 10.56
N ASN A 57 10.46 6.78 11.69
CA ASN A 57 10.95 8.04 12.24
C ASN A 57 12.41 8.25 11.82
N GLU A 58 13.05 9.26 12.36
CA GLU A 58 14.43 9.62 11.99
C GLU A 58 15.46 8.51 12.29
N SER A 59 15.22 7.66 13.30
CA SER A 59 16.19 6.71 13.83
C SER A 59 15.87 5.24 13.58
N GLU A 60 14.59 4.88 13.39
CA GLU A 60 14.17 3.48 13.34
C GLU A 60 12.88 3.27 12.55
N PHE A 61 12.68 2.04 12.10
CA PHE A 61 11.40 1.53 11.62
C PHE A 61 10.59 1.00 12.80
N ARG A 62 9.29 1.26 12.79
CA ARG A 62 8.31 0.74 13.74
C ARG A 62 7.22 0.01 13.01
N MET A 63 6.90 -1.19 13.45
CA MET A 63 5.75 -1.95 12.97
C MET A 63 4.76 -2.10 14.13
N TYR A 64 3.62 -1.43 14.00
CA TYR A 64 2.49 -1.64 14.90
C TYR A 64 1.61 -2.75 14.35
N TYR A 65 1.03 -3.53 15.24
CA TYR A 65 0.15 -4.65 14.87
C TYR A 65 -0.84 -4.93 15.97
N MET A 66 -1.98 -5.51 15.58
CA MET A 66 -2.90 -6.07 16.55
C MET A 66 -2.50 -7.48 16.91
N ALA A 67 -2.52 -7.77 18.20
CA ALA A 67 -2.33 -9.08 18.79
C ALA A 67 -3.65 -9.55 19.44
N SER A 68 -4.17 -10.70 19.01
CA SER A 68 -5.42 -11.25 19.52
C SER A 68 -5.47 -12.77 19.41
N GLN A 69 -6.18 -13.40 20.33
CA GLN A 69 -6.48 -14.84 20.24
C GLN A 69 -7.79 -15.01 19.46
N LEU A 70 -7.72 -15.52 18.24
CA LEU A 70 -8.89 -15.69 17.38
C LEU A 70 -9.60 -17.04 17.57
N THR A 71 -8.82 -18.12 17.72
CA THR A 71 -9.33 -19.46 17.94
C THR A 71 -8.37 -20.24 18.82
N SER A 72 -8.87 -21.28 19.51
CA SER A 72 -7.98 -22.32 19.99
C SER A 72 -7.42 -23.15 18.81
N ILE A 73 -6.29 -23.80 19.00
CA ILE A 73 -5.64 -24.65 17.97
C ILE A 73 -6.56 -25.76 17.48
N ASP A 74 -7.40 -26.31 18.37
CA ASP A 74 -8.39 -27.35 18.08
C ASP A 74 -9.76 -26.81 17.61
N GLY A 75 -9.95 -25.50 17.60
CA GLY A 75 -11.20 -24.86 17.18
C GLY A 75 -12.38 -25.02 18.14
N THR A 76 -12.14 -25.50 19.36
CA THR A 76 -13.19 -25.77 20.36
C THR A 76 -13.51 -24.56 21.23
N GLU A 77 -12.65 -23.57 21.32
CA GLU A 77 -12.88 -22.35 22.10
C GLU A 77 -13.61 -21.28 21.27
N GLU A 78 -14.47 -20.53 21.93
CA GLU A 78 -15.11 -19.36 21.34
C GLU A 78 -14.05 -18.38 20.80
N LEU A 79 -14.41 -17.61 19.77
CA LEU A 79 -13.59 -16.51 19.23
C LEU A 79 -13.34 -15.37 20.22
N SER A 80 -13.81 -15.50 21.45
CA SER A 80 -13.50 -14.60 22.55
C SER A 80 -12.09 -14.91 23.06
N SER A 81 -11.21 -13.96 22.90
CA SER A 81 -9.83 -14.05 23.36
C SER A 81 -9.72 -14.40 24.83
N LYS A 82 -8.78 -15.28 25.20
CA LYS A 82 -8.38 -15.56 26.61
C LYS A 82 -7.79 -14.31 27.29
N PHE A 83 -7.42 -13.31 26.52
CA PHE A 83 -6.92 -12.00 26.98
C PHE A 83 -7.47 -10.89 26.08
N PRO A 84 -7.50 -9.64 26.54
CA PRO A 84 -7.86 -8.50 25.70
C PRO A 84 -6.97 -8.43 24.46
N ALA A 85 -7.52 -7.99 23.34
CA ALA A 85 -6.69 -7.67 22.20
C ALA A 85 -5.77 -6.47 22.53
N TYR A 86 -4.56 -6.50 22.00
CA TYR A 86 -3.54 -5.49 22.22
C TYR A 86 -3.11 -4.85 20.89
N SER A 87 -2.71 -3.59 20.94
CA SER A 87 -1.83 -3.04 19.90
C SER A 87 -0.41 -3.11 20.43
N CYS A 88 0.48 -3.70 19.65
CA CYS A 88 1.88 -3.92 19.96
C CYS A 88 2.78 -3.21 18.96
N CYS A 89 4.05 -2.98 19.32
CA CYS A 89 5.03 -2.38 18.43
C CYS A 89 6.34 -3.17 18.46
N ILE A 90 6.86 -3.52 17.28
CA ILE A 90 8.22 -4.02 17.08
C ILE A 90 9.06 -2.98 16.34
N THR A 91 10.37 -3.01 16.51
CA THR A 91 11.29 -2.03 15.95
C THR A 91 12.41 -2.66 15.15
N SER A 92 12.95 -1.90 14.18
CA SER A 92 14.07 -2.32 13.35
C SER A 92 14.91 -1.12 12.96
N SER A 93 16.22 -1.30 12.84
CA SER A 93 17.13 -0.29 12.29
C SER A 93 17.34 -0.40 10.77
N ASP A 94 17.02 -1.57 10.19
CA ASP A 94 17.31 -1.88 8.79
C ASP A 94 16.06 -2.30 7.98
N GLY A 95 14.89 -2.44 8.65
CA GLY A 95 13.66 -2.95 8.05
C GLY A 95 13.67 -4.46 7.79
N ARG A 96 14.71 -5.18 8.17
CA ARG A 96 14.89 -6.62 7.91
C ARG A 96 14.97 -7.45 9.18
N THR A 97 15.66 -6.93 10.18
CA THR A 97 15.82 -7.57 11.49
C THR A 97 14.96 -6.83 12.51
N TRP A 98 13.90 -7.47 12.95
CA TRP A 98 12.94 -6.87 13.88
C TRP A 98 13.17 -7.35 15.31
N LYS A 99 12.91 -6.46 16.25
CA LYS A 99 13.08 -6.71 17.69
C LYS A 99 11.79 -6.39 18.43
N ARG A 100 11.52 -7.14 19.50
CA ARG A 100 10.45 -6.85 20.45
C ARG A 100 11.05 -6.01 21.60
N PRO A 101 10.82 -4.67 21.60
CA PRO A 101 11.33 -3.82 22.68
C PRO A 101 10.55 -4.07 23.98
N SER A 102 11.20 -3.87 25.12
CA SER A 102 10.52 -3.79 26.41
C SER A 102 10.12 -2.34 26.67
N LEU A 103 8.84 -2.02 26.45
CA LEU A 103 8.36 -0.63 26.50
C LEU A 103 7.85 -0.21 27.89
N GLY A 104 7.39 -1.14 28.72
CA GLY A 104 6.93 -0.85 30.08
C GLY A 104 5.59 -0.12 30.18
N VAL A 105 4.84 0.02 29.06
CA VAL A 105 3.63 0.85 29.00
C VAL A 105 2.42 0.14 29.61
N ILE A 106 2.14 -1.09 29.17
CA ILE A 106 0.95 -1.86 29.55
C ILE A 106 1.41 -3.12 30.30
N GLU A 107 0.68 -3.48 31.36
CA GLU A 107 0.91 -4.72 32.08
C GLU A 107 0.17 -5.88 31.43
N HIS A 108 0.84 -7.03 31.32
CA HIS A 108 0.28 -8.31 30.93
C HIS A 108 0.84 -9.43 31.81
N GLY A 109 -0.06 -10.21 32.43
CA GLY A 109 0.33 -11.36 33.24
C GLY A 109 1.27 -11.01 34.43
N GLY A 110 1.12 -9.85 35.03
CA GLY A 110 1.95 -9.37 36.14
C GLY A 110 3.32 -8.79 35.73
N SER A 111 3.56 -8.63 34.41
CA SER A 111 4.81 -8.08 33.88
C SER A 111 4.57 -6.92 32.93
N ARG A 112 5.48 -5.94 32.99
CA ARG A 112 5.57 -4.85 32.00
C ARG A 112 6.71 -5.04 30.99
N THR A 113 7.42 -6.17 31.06
CA THR A 113 8.47 -6.52 30.09
C THR A 113 7.83 -7.04 28.80
N ASN A 114 7.24 -6.14 28.03
CA ASN A 114 6.54 -6.43 26.80
C ASN A 114 6.56 -5.22 25.85
N ASN A 115 6.05 -5.41 24.63
CA ASN A 115 5.97 -4.37 23.59
C ASN A 115 4.54 -3.89 23.33
N ILE A 116 3.64 -4.02 24.29
CA ILE A 116 2.25 -3.57 24.20
C ILE A 116 2.21 -2.05 24.37
N VAL A 117 1.57 -1.36 23.42
CA VAL A 117 1.48 0.11 23.43
C VAL A 117 0.06 0.61 23.69
N PHE A 118 -0.96 -0.23 23.44
CA PHE A 118 -2.33 0.16 23.65
C PHE A 118 -3.23 -1.04 23.94
N SER A 119 -4.23 -0.85 24.82
CA SER A 119 -5.25 -1.83 25.14
C SER A 119 -6.53 -1.14 25.56
N LYS A 120 -7.66 -1.71 25.17
CA LYS A 120 -9.00 -1.39 25.71
C LYS A 120 -9.91 -2.60 25.56
N PRO A 121 -11.01 -2.67 26.32
CA PRO A 121 -12.03 -3.70 26.12
C PRO A 121 -12.56 -3.67 24.68
N LYS A 122 -12.66 -4.84 24.04
CA LYS A 122 -13.18 -5.00 22.66
C LYS A 122 -12.40 -4.19 21.61
N LEU A 123 -11.10 -4.10 21.74
CA LEU A 123 -10.22 -3.49 20.72
C LEU A 123 -10.35 -4.29 19.41
N ASN A 124 -10.72 -3.62 18.32
CA ASN A 124 -10.82 -4.23 16.99
C ASN A 124 -9.67 -3.84 16.06
N ASN A 125 -9.20 -2.61 16.17
CA ASN A 125 -8.06 -2.10 15.41
C ASN A 125 -7.48 -0.88 16.12
N PHE A 126 -6.22 -0.56 15.80
CA PHE A 126 -5.54 0.63 16.25
C PHE A 126 -4.51 1.01 15.19
N ILE A 127 -4.75 2.09 14.46
CA ILE A 127 -4.02 2.43 13.26
C ILE A 127 -3.28 3.76 13.45
N PRO A 128 -2.02 3.71 13.90
CA PRO A 128 -1.21 4.91 14.11
C PRO A 128 -0.63 5.44 12.79
N PHE A 129 -0.34 6.73 12.78
CA PHE A 129 0.48 7.38 11.76
C PHE A 129 1.35 8.48 12.39
N LEU A 130 2.44 8.82 11.71
CA LEU A 130 3.29 9.97 12.04
C LEU A 130 2.72 11.19 11.32
N ASP A 131 2.35 12.23 12.08
CA ASP A 131 1.73 13.42 11.53
C ASP A 131 2.78 14.34 10.90
N ALA A 132 2.63 14.58 9.61
CA ALA A 132 3.49 15.48 8.83
C ALA A 132 2.92 16.92 8.72
N ASN A 133 1.84 17.23 9.43
CA ASN A 133 1.31 18.60 9.48
C ASN A 133 2.34 19.53 10.16
N PRO A 134 2.79 20.60 9.49
CA PRO A 134 3.78 21.53 10.06
C PRO A 134 3.29 22.23 11.33
N ASN A 135 1.97 22.29 11.54
CA ASN A 135 1.34 22.87 12.73
C ASN A 135 0.98 21.81 13.78
N CYS A 136 1.45 20.58 13.63
CA CYS A 136 1.19 19.50 14.58
C CYS A 136 1.78 19.83 15.95
N MET A 137 0.96 19.69 17.00
CA MET A 137 1.43 19.89 18.38
C MET A 137 2.41 18.78 18.77
N PRO A 138 3.47 19.08 19.54
CA PRO A 138 4.49 18.09 19.94
C PRO A 138 3.93 16.88 20.68
N ASP A 139 2.87 17.05 21.47
CA ASP A 139 2.18 15.99 22.20
C ASP A 139 1.27 15.11 21.30
N ALA A 140 1.08 15.51 20.04
CA ALA A 140 0.28 14.82 19.03
C ALA A 140 1.10 14.46 17.77
N LYS A 141 2.44 14.38 17.91
CA LYS A 141 3.36 13.99 16.82
C LYS A 141 2.94 12.67 16.14
N TYR A 142 2.41 11.75 16.93
CA TYR A 142 1.74 10.55 16.43
C TYR A 142 0.26 10.67 16.72
N LYS A 143 -0.55 10.26 15.75
CA LYS A 143 -2.00 10.14 15.88
C LYS A 143 -2.43 8.73 15.53
N ALA A 144 -3.58 8.30 16.03
CA ALA A 144 -4.13 7.00 15.69
C ALA A 144 -5.66 7.06 15.61
N PHE A 145 -6.22 6.24 14.73
CA PHE A 145 -7.62 5.85 14.80
C PHE A 145 -7.78 4.51 15.51
N GLU A 146 -8.77 4.45 16.39
CA GLU A 146 -9.30 3.22 16.94
C GLU A 146 -10.77 3.15 16.56
N GLY A 147 -11.16 2.07 15.90
CA GLY A 147 -12.47 1.92 15.35
C GLY A 147 -13.25 0.71 15.88
N SER A 148 -14.54 0.89 16.02
CA SER A 148 -15.50 -0.15 16.37
C SER A 148 -16.69 -0.15 15.40
N TRP A 149 -17.72 -0.93 15.68
CA TRP A 149 -18.87 -1.10 14.79
C TRP A 149 -19.75 0.16 14.58
N GLY A 150 -19.31 1.32 14.85
CA GLY A 150 -20.07 2.56 14.62
C GLY A 150 -19.41 3.79 15.21
N GLU A 151 -18.27 3.59 15.86
CA GLU A 151 -17.52 4.67 16.50
C GLU A 151 -16.09 4.66 16.03
N LEU A 152 -15.54 5.83 15.75
CA LEU A 152 -14.15 6.07 15.41
C LEU A 152 -13.58 7.07 16.41
N THR A 153 -12.59 6.65 17.19
CA THR A 153 -11.94 7.47 18.21
C THR A 153 -10.55 7.85 17.77
N ALA A 154 -10.20 9.11 17.96
CA ALA A 154 -8.86 9.62 17.71
C ALA A 154 -8.01 9.60 18.98
N TYR A 155 -6.77 9.16 18.82
CA TYR A 155 -5.74 9.16 19.86
C TYR A 155 -4.52 9.98 19.42
N LYS A 156 -3.77 10.47 20.40
CA LYS A 156 -2.51 11.18 20.20
C LYS A 156 -1.40 10.63 21.08
N SER A 157 -0.17 10.82 20.63
CA SER A 157 1.03 10.43 21.38
C SER A 157 2.22 11.32 20.97
N PRO A 158 3.08 11.73 21.89
CA PRO A 158 4.34 12.42 21.59
C PRO A 158 5.41 11.49 21.05
N ASP A 159 5.37 10.21 21.39
CA ASP A 159 6.46 9.25 21.17
C ASP A 159 6.04 7.99 20.38
N GLY A 160 4.73 7.81 20.15
CA GLY A 160 4.15 6.64 19.48
C GLY A 160 3.98 5.42 20.40
N PHE A 161 4.31 5.52 21.66
CA PHE A 161 4.17 4.44 22.64
C PHE A 161 3.15 4.75 23.74
N ASN A 162 3.12 5.98 24.21
CA ASN A 162 2.21 6.45 25.25
C ASN A 162 1.03 7.19 24.59
N TRP A 163 -0.17 6.60 24.66
CA TRP A 163 -1.35 7.09 23.95
C TRP A 163 -2.41 7.63 24.90
N SER A 164 -3.05 8.72 24.50
CA SER A 164 -4.22 9.30 25.19
C SER A 164 -5.30 9.69 24.18
N PRO A 165 -6.58 9.69 24.56
CA PRO A 165 -7.65 10.23 23.72
C PRO A 165 -7.32 11.66 23.28
N MET A 166 -7.60 11.97 22.02
CA MET A 166 -7.38 13.30 21.47
C MET A 166 -8.59 14.20 21.76
N PHE A 167 -9.78 13.63 21.80
CA PHE A 167 -11.04 14.31 22.04
C PHE A 167 -11.90 13.54 23.05
N ASP A 168 -12.81 14.24 23.74
CA ASP A 168 -13.72 13.65 24.74
C ASP A 168 -14.80 12.73 24.11
N LYS A 169 -15.05 12.89 22.82
CA LYS A 169 -16.07 12.13 22.08
C LYS A 169 -15.48 11.52 20.82
N PRO A 170 -16.06 10.39 20.35
CA PRO A 170 -15.74 9.86 19.03
C PRO A 170 -15.95 10.89 17.92
N LEU A 171 -15.25 10.72 16.82
CA LEU A 171 -15.39 11.55 15.62
C LEU A 171 -16.76 11.38 14.99
N SER A 172 -17.30 12.44 14.39
CA SER A 172 -18.62 12.45 13.76
C SER A 172 -18.64 11.83 12.36
N ILE A 173 -17.72 10.92 12.05
CA ILE A 173 -17.69 10.18 10.79
C ILE A 173 -18.68 9.01 10.88
N LYS A 174 -19.46 8.80 9.81
CA LYS A 174 -20.38 7.66 9.72
C LYS A 174 -19.68 6.49 9.02
N GLY A 175 -19.76 5.27 9.60
CA GLY A 175 -19.16 4.07 9.02
C GLY A 175 -19.22 2.85 9.93
N LYS A 176 -18.53 1.80 9.50
CA LYS A 176 -18.37 0.54 10.22
C LYS A 176 -16.87 0.26 10.36
N PHE A 177 -16.27 0.71 11.44
CA PHE A 177 -14.84 0.94 11.58
C PHE A 177 -14.06 -0.23 12.20
N ASP A 178 -14.60 -1.44 12.19
CA ASP A 178 -14.01 -2.66 12.77
C ASP A 178 -12.88 -3.28 11.91
N SER A 179 -12.22 -2.47 11.07
CA SER A 179 -11.09 -2.83 10.22
C SER A 179 -10.10 -1.66 10.12
N ASN A 180 -9.18 -1.66 9.16
CA ASN A 180 -8.28 -0.56 8.94
C ASN A 180 -9.01 0.74 8.61
N ASN A 181 -8.71 1.79 9.37
CA ASN A 181 -9.15 3.14 9.11
C ASN A 181 -7.88 3.99 9.03
N VAL A 182 -7.44 4.27 7.83
CA VAL A 182 -6.15 4.92 7.55
C VAL A 182 -6.33 6.43 7.55
N ALA A 183 -5.44 7.15 8.22
CA ALA A 183 -5.38 8.60 8.10
C ALA A 183 -3.94 9.07 7.90
N PHE A 184 -3.77 10.24 7.27
CA PHE A 184 -2.50 10.91 7.09
C PHE A 184 -2.71 12.39 6.76
N TRP A 185 -1.65 13.18 6.95
CA TRP A 185 -1.57 14.53 6.43
C TRP A 185 -1.02 14.53 5.00
N ASP A 186 -1.70 15.19 4.09
CA ASP A 186 -1.24 15.43 2.73
C ASP A 186 -0.58 16.81 2.64
N SER A 187 0.74 16.83 2.62
CA SER A 187 1.51 18.08 2.56
C SER A 187 1.35 18.84 1.23
N ASN A 188 0.97 18.14 0.14
CA ASN A 188 0.72 18.80 -1.15
C ASN A 188 -0.60 19.55 -1.19
N ARG A 189 -1.60 19.06 -0.45
CA ARG A 189 -2.95 19.64 -0.42
C ARG A 189 -3.24 20.39 0.86
N GLY A 190 -2.40 20.25 1.90
CA GLY A 190 -2.54 20.91 3.20
C GLY A 190 -3.77 20.44 3.98
N VAL A 191 -4.13 19.17 3.92
CA VAL A 191 -5.35 18.62 4.50
C VAL A 191 -5.12 17.19 5.00
N TYR A 192 -5.83 16.77 6.05
CA TYR A 192 -5.90 15.38 6.46
C TYR A 192 -6.86 14.60 5.56
N TRP A 193 -6.44 13.40 5.19
CA TRP A 193 -7.27 12.39 4.53
C TRP A 193 -7.55 11.26 5.49
N ALA A 194 -8.75 10.68 5.38
CA ALA A 194 -9.05 9.41 6.00
C ALA A 194 -9.75 8.48 5.00
N TYR A 195 -9.23 7.25 4.90
CA TYR A 195 -9.85 6.14 4.19
C TYR A 195 -10.40 5.18 5.22
N VAL A 196 -11.71 5.15 5.34
CA VAL A 196 -12.41 4.43 6.41
C VAL A 196 -13.22 3.27 5.84
N ARG A 197 -13.33 2.21 6.61
CA ARG A 197 -14.12 1.06 6.25
C ARG A 197 -15.60 1.41 6.16
N SER A 198 -16.26 0.88 5.12
CA SER A 198 -17.68 1.04 4.86
C SER A 198 -18.28 -0.21 4.23
N PHE A 199 -19.53 -0.12 3.89
CA PHE A 199 -20.29 -1.07 3.08
C PHE A 199 -21.20 -0.31 2.14
N HIS A 200 -21.46 -0.88 0.98
CA HIS A 200 -22.52 -0.44 0.09
C HIS A 200 -23.46 -1.62 -0.26
N ASN A 201 -24.56 -1.34 -0.95
CA ASN A 201 -25.57 -2.33 -1.31
C ASN A 201 -25.98 -3.21 -0.13
N VAL A 202 -26.30 -2.58 1.03
CA VAL A 202 -26.67 -3.27 2.26
C VAL A 202 -28.18 -3.54 2.28
N PRO A 203 -28.64 -4.77 1.96
CA PRO A 203 -30.06 -5.07 1.93
C PRO A 203 -30.64 -5.14 3.36
N ASN A 204 -31.76 -4.50 3.57
CA ASN A 204 -32.49 -4.53 4.85
C ASN A 204 -31.63 -4.21 6.09
N LEU A 205 -30.60 -3.36 5.94
CA LEU A 205 -29.60 -3.03 6.97
C LEU A 205 -28.79 -4.24 7.48
N ASP A 206 -28.78 -5.35 6.75
CA ASP A 206 -27.93 -6.49 7.02
C ASP A 206 -26.52 -6.26 6.40
N PHE A 207 -25.60 -5.76 7.20
CA PHE A 207 -24.23 -5.50 6.77
C PHE A 207 -23.45 -6.77 6.40
N ASN A 208 -23.86 -7.94 6.86
CA ASN A 208 -23.22 -9.20 6.45
C ASN A 208 -23.54 -9.54 4.98
N ALA A 209 -24.70 -9.08 4.49
CA ALA A 209 -25.09 -9.21 3.09
C ALA A 209 -24.61 -8.03 2.22
N GLY A 210 -24.06 -6.97 2.82
CA GLY A 210 -23.51 -5.82 2.11
C GLY A 210 -22.13 -6.11 1.51
N VAL A 211 -21.78 -5.33 0.49
CA VAL A 211 -20.45 -5.36 -0.13
C VAL A 211 -19.49 -4.52 0.71
N ARG A 212 -18.37 -5.12 1.14
CA ARG A 212 -17.32 -4.41 1.89
C ARG A 212 -16.67 -3.37 1.00
N ASP A 213 -16.49 -2.16 1.54
CA ASP A 213 -16.02 -1.01 0.77
C ASP A 213 -15.17 -0.05 1.61
N ILE A 214 -14.66 0.96 0.93
CA ILE A 214 -13.82 2.01 1.48
C ILE A 214 -14.48 3.35 1.18
N ASN A 215 -14.67 4.17 2.20
CA ASN A 215 -15.09 5.56 2.04
C ASN A 215 -13.92 6.50 2.33
N VAL A 216 -13.97 7.70 1.77
CA VAL A 216 -12.98 8.76 1.94
C VAL A 216 -13.61 10.00 2.54
N CYS A 217 -12.91 10.65 3.47
CA CYS A 217 -13.25 11.96 4.00
C CYS A 217 -11.99 12.79 4.26
N GLN A 218 -12.16 14.08 4.47
CA GLN A 218 -11.09 15.06 4.69
C GLN A 218 -11.35 15.93 5.92
N SER A 219 -10.27 16.48 6.50
CA SER A 219 -10.33 17.39 7.62
C SER A 219 -9.17 18.37 7.60
N ASP A 220 -9.43 19.62 7.97
CA ASP A 220 -8.38 20.64 8.14
C ASP A 220 -7.70 20.55 9.52
N ASP A 221 -8.42 20.04 10.53
CA ASP A 221 -8.04 20.09 11.96
C ASP A 221 -7.98 18.72 12.65
N PHE A 222 -8.21 17.63 11.91
CA PHE A 222 -8.31 16.26 12.42
C PHE A 222 -9.50 15.98 13.34
N GLN A 223 -10.33 16.98 13.63
CA GLN A 223 -11.52 16.88 14.48
C GLN A 223 -12.81 16.90 13.67
N ASN A 224 -12.92 17.87 12.76
CA ASN A 224 -14.08 18.09 11.93
C ASN A 224 -13.83 17.49 10.55
N TRP A 225 -14.60 16.46 10.20
CA TRP A 225 -14.43 15.70 8.96
C TRP A 225 -15.60 15.97 8.01
N THR A 226 -15.31 15.99 6.72
CA THR A 226 -16.36 16.00 5.69
C THR A 226 -17.19 14.71 5.77
N GLU A 227 -18.37 14.70 5.13
CA GLU A 227 -19.10 13.44 4.96
C GLU A 227 -18.24 12.41 4.24
N ALA A 228 -18.28 11.15 4.70
CA ALA A 228 -17.53 10.07 4.12
C ALA A 228 -18.21 9.59 2.82
N GLU A 229 -17.52 9.67 1.70
CA GLU A 229 -17.99 9.33 0.36
C GLU A 229 -17.34 8.03 -0.12
N GLN A 230 -18.08 7.22 -0.87
CA GLN A 230 -17.57 6.01 -1.50
C GLN A 230 -16.49 6.36 -2.54
N LEU A 231 -15.47 5.50 -2.68
CA LEU A 231 -14.46 5.67 -3.73
C LEU A 231 -15.08 5.41 -5.11
N ASP A 232 -14.68 6.22 -6.09
CA ASP A 232 -15.05 6.04 -7.50
C ASP A 232 -13.98 5.20 -8.22
N PHE A 233 -14.34 4.00 -8.63
CA PHE A 233 -13.47 3.12 -9.42
C PHE A 233 -13.70 3.22 -10.94
N GLU A 234 -14.27 4.33 -11.41
CA GLU A 234 -14.44 4.67 -12.82
C GLU A 234 -15.11 3.55 -13.65
N GLY A 235 -16.13 2.92 -13.06
CA GLY A 235 -16.88 1.83 -13.72
C GLY A 235 -16.19 0.46 -13.67
N GLY A 236 -15.15 0.32 -12.87
CA GLY A 236 -14.53 -0.98 -12.59
C GLY A 236 -15.50 -1.97 -11.92
N ALA A 237 -15.20 -3.26 -12.01
CA ALA A 237 -16.03 -4.30 -11.40
C ALA A 237 -16.23 -4.04 -9.90
N ASP A 238 -17.45 -4.26 -9.42
CA ASP A 238 -17.77 -4.20 -7.99
C ASP A 238 -17.19 -5.43 -7.28
N ILE A 239 -16.11 -5.24 -6.54
CA ILE A 239 -15.45 -6.29 -5.77
C ILE A 239 -15.32 -5.88 -4.30
N PRO A 240 -15.59 -6.79 -3.34
CA PRO A 240 -15.46 -6.48 -1.93
C PRO A 240 -14.01 -6.15 -1.55
N LEU A 241 -13.79 -4.96 -0.98
CA LEU A 241 -12.50 -4.50 -0.46
C LEU A 241 -12.56 -4.45 1.08
N TYR A 242 -11.62 -5.15 1.73
CA TYR A 242 -11.66 -5.26 3.18
C TYR A 242 -10.88 -4.15 3.88
N VAL A 243 -9.72 -3.78 3.35
CA VAL A 243 -8.83 -2.73 3.87
C VAL A 243 -8.36 -1.85 2.72
N SER A 244 -8.05 -0.59 2.99
CA SER A 244 -7.59 0.35 1.96
C SER A 244 -6.07 0.33 1.77
N ASN A 245 -5.32 0.40 2.87
CA ASN A 245 -3.88 0.62 2.91
C ASN A 245 -3.41 1.75 1.98
N ALA A 246 -4.25 2.78 1.79
CA ALA A 246 -4.02 3.89 0.89
C ALA A 246 -3.18 4.97 1.57
N VAL A 247 -2.07 5.35 0.95
CA VAL A 247 -1.15 6.40 1.42
C VAL A 247 -0.57 7.17 0.24
N PRO A 248 -0.08 8.41 0.42
CA PRO A 248 0.73 9.10 -0.59
C PRO A 248 2.01 8.31 -0.88
N TYR A 249 2.39 8.23 -2.15
CA TYR A 249 3.66 7.63 -2.51
C TYR A 249 4.81 8.60 -2.23
N TYR A 250 5.75 8.23 -1.38
CA TYR A 250 6.77 9.14 -0.85
C TYR A 250 7.70 9.76 -1.91
N ARG A 251 7.91 9.10 -3.07
CA ARG A 251 8.70 9.64 -4.19
C ARG A 251 7.87 10.49 -5.16
N ALA A 252 6.55 10.33 -5.14
CA ALA A 252 5.61 11.09 -5.95
C ALA A 252 4.35 11.41 -5.12
N PRO A 253 4.45 12.29 -4.10
CA PRO A 253 3.41 12.48 -3.09
C PRO A 253 2.12 13.13 -3.62
N HIS A 254 2.09 13.57 -4.87
CA HIS A 254 0.87 13.97 -5.57
C HIS A 254 0.02 12.77 -6.00
N MET A 255 0.54 11.53 -5.88
CA MET A 255 -0.14 10.29 -6.19
C MET A 255 -0.38 9.49 -4.91
N PHE A 256 -1.58 8.95 -4.78
CA PHE A 256 -1.90 7.99 -3.74
C PHE A 256 -1.79 6.57 -4.29
N MET A 257 -1.32 5.66 -3.46
CA MET A 257 -1.23 4.23 -3.75
C MET A 257 -1.89 3.44 -2.64
N GLY A 258 -2.60 2.39 -3.01
CA GLY A 258 -3.28 1.50 -2.08
C GLY A 258 -3.10 0.04 -2.47
N PHE A 259 -3.09 -0.80 -1.46
CA PHE A 259 -2.99 -2.26 -1.59
C PHE A 259 -4.17 -2.91 -0.86
N PRO A 260 -5.41 -2.67 -1.33
CA PRO A 260 -6.57 -3.20 -0.65
C PRO A 260 -6.61 -4.72 -0.72
N MET A 261 -7.01 -5.32 0.38
CA MET A 261 -7.25 -6.75 0.45
C MET A 261 -8.63 -7.05 -0.14
N ARG A 262 -8.68 -7.88 -1.16
CA ARG A 262 -9.91 -8.36 -1.79
C ARG A 262 -10.48 -9.51 -0.96
N TYR A 263 -11.73 -9.37 -0.54
CA TYR A 263 -12.42 -10.35 0.27
C TYR A 263 -13.34 -11.21 -0.59
N VAL A 264 -13.02 -12.51 -0.69
CA VAL A 264 -13.79 -13.44 -1.50
C VAL A 264 -14.39 -14.53 -0.60
N GLU A 265 -15.67 -14.42 -0.29
CA GLU A 265 -16.40 -15.44 0.45
C GLU A 265 -17.05 -16.45 -0.50
N LYS A 266 -16.68 -17.72 -0.37
CA LYS A 266 -17.34 -18.81 -1.08
C LYS A 266 -18.61 -19.20 -0.37
N THR A 267 -19.69 -19.41 -1.12
CA THR A 267 -21.01 -19.67 -0.55
C THR A 267 -21.15 -21.06 0.06
N LYS A 268 -20.33 -22.01 -0.36
CA LYS A 268 -20.37 -23.41 0.10
C LYS A 268 -19.02 -24.08 -0.01
N TRP A 269 -18.82 -25.12 0.78
CA TRP A 269 -17.71 -26.05 0.63
C TRP A 269 -17.78 -26.73 -0.75
N SER A 270 -16.67 -26.82 -1.42
CA SER A 270 -16.53 -27.48 -2.73
C SER A 270 -15.34 -28.43 -2.72
N PRO A 271 -15.21 -29.34 -3.68
CA PRO A 271 -14.04 -30.21 -3.79
C PRO A 271 -12.69 -29.47 -3.87
N ALA A 272 -12.69 -28.19 -4.28
CA ALA A 272 -11.48 -27.39 -4.26
C ALA A 272 -10.99 -27.10 -2.82
N PHE A 273 -11.88 -27.01 -1.84
CA PHE A 273 -11.49 -26.90 -0.44
C PHE A 273 -10.89 -28.18 0.13
N ASP A 274 -11.25 -29.34 -0.44
CA ASP A 274 -10.65 -30.63 -0.04
C ASP A 274 -9.19 -30.75 -0.50
N GLN A 275 -8.74 -29.88 -1.40
CA GLN A 275 -7.34 -29.79 -1.85
C GLN A 275 -6.52 -28.78 -1.03
N LEU A 276 -7.15 -27.97 -0.16
CA LEU A 276 -6.45 -27.06 0.72
C LEU A 276 -5.98 -27.77 1.99
N SER A 277 -4.94 -27.24 2.61
CA SER A 277 -4.45 -27.76 3.90
C SER A 277 -5.41 -27.49 5.05
N ASP A 278 -5.17 -28.17 6.16
CA ASP A 278 -5.86 -27.95 7.44
C ASP A 278 -7.40 -27.99 7.40
N GLN A 279 -7.94 -28.93 6.64
CA GLN A 279 -9.38 -29.07 6.42
C GLN A 279 -10.18 -29.19 7.73
N ALA A 280 -9.69 -29.97 8.70
CA ALA A 280 -10.36 -30.15 10.00
C ALA A 280 -10.43 -28.81 10.77
N HIS A 281 -9.31 -28.12 10.88
CA HIS A 281 -9.24 -26.81 11.52
C HIS A 281 -10.11 -25.77 10.80
N ARG A 282 -10.12 -25.78 9.46
CA ARG A 282 -10.98 -24.93 8.64
C ARG A 282 -12.47 -25.18 8.90
N LYS A 283 -12.88 -26.46 8.96
CA LYS A 283 -14.27 -26.84 9.30
C LYS A 283 -14.65 -26.44 10.73
N ASN A 284 -13.72 -26.58 11.68
CA ASN A 284 -13.95 -26.12 13.06
C ASN A 284 -14.17 -24.61 13.14
N ARG A 285 -13.39 -23.81 12.44
CA ARG A 285 -13.63 -22.35 12.37
C ARG A 285 -15.01 -22.00 11.80
N MET A 286 -15.53 -22.81 10.87
CA MET A 286 -16.88 -22.62 10.32
C MET A 286 -18.00 -22.83 11.34
N LEU A 287 -17.74 -23.51 12.46
CA LEU A 287 -18.73 -23.68 13.55
C LEU A 287 -18.99 -22.35 14.25
N HIS A 288 -18.02 -21.44 14.27
CA HIS A 288 -18.17 -20.10 14.86
C HIS A 288 -18.81 -19.12 13.87
N ASP A 289 -18.28 -19.07 12.66
CA ASP A 289 -18.84 -18.31 11.54
C ASP A 289 -18.41 -19.00 10.24
N ARG A 290 -19.35 -19.28 9.37
CA ARG A 290 -19.12 -19.96 8.08
C ARG A 290 -17.99 -19.32 7.28
N ARG A 291 -17.91 -17.98 7.28
CA ARG A 291 -16.89 -17.22 6.55
C ARG A 291 -15.46 -17.53 7.01
N TYR A 292 -15.21 -17.88 8.26
CA TYR A 292 -13.87 -18.17 8.76
C TYR A 292 -13.24 -19.43 8.16
N GLY A 293 -14.05 -20.30 7.54
CA GLY A 293 -13.54 -21.41 6.75
C GLY A 293 -13.67 -21.21 5.24
N LEU A 294 -14.62 -20.39 4.78
CA LEU A 294 -14.94 -20.21 3.37
C LEU A 294 -14.43 -18.90 2.74
N ALA A 295 -14.03 -17.90 3.53
CA ALA A 295 -13.45 -16.69 3.00
C ALA A 295 -11.96 -16.89 2.67
N ILE A 296 -11.55 -16.37 1.53
CA ILE A 296 -10.19 -16.36 1.04
C ILE A 296 -9.87 -14.92 0.65
N THR A 297 -8.65 -14.48 0.88
CA THR A 297 -8.23 -13.13 0.58
C THR A 297 -6.97 -13.09 -0.27
N ASP A 298 -6.86 -12.06 -1.10
CA ASP A 298 -5.67 -11.67 -1.85
C ASP A 298 -5.59 -10.13 -1.88
N SER A 299 -4.50 -9.56 -2.41
CA SER A 299 -4.39 -8.10 -2.55
C SER A 299 -4.40 -7.68 -4.01
N VAL A 300 -5.01 -6.52 -4.28
CA VAL A 300 -4.93 -5.81 -5.57
C VAL A 300 -4.17 -4.50 -5.39
N PHE A 301 -3.75 -3.90 -6.48
CA PHE A 301 -3.12 -2.58 -6.50
C PHE A 301 -4.10 -1.52 -6.97
N MET A 302 -4.07 -0.34 -6.35
CA MET A 302 -4.83 0.81 -6.81
C MET A 302 -4.03 2.10 -6.68
N THR A 303 -4.32 3.06 -7.54
CA THR A 303 -3.69 4.39 -7.54
C THR A 303 -4.71 5.49 -7.81
N SER A 304 -4.44 6.68 -7.28
CA SER A 304 -5.27 7.86 -7.47
C SER A 304 -4.42 9.13 -7.52
N ARG A 305 -4.86 10.09 -8.33
CA ARG A 305 -4.25 11.43 -8.40
C ARG A 305 -5.04 12.49 -7.64
N ASP A 306 -6.29 12.23 -7.30
CA ASP A 306 -7.16 13.15 -6.57
C ASP A 306 -7.65 12.61 -5.21
N GLY A 307 -7.35 11.34 -4.92
CA GLY A 307 -7.73 10.66 -3.68
C GLY A 307 -9.18 10.15 -3.64
N ARG A 308 -9.98 10.43 -4.66
CA ARG A 308 -11.41 10.05 -4.75
C ARG A 308 -11.68 9.08 -5.91
N LYS A 309 -11.09 9.35 -7.08
CA LYS A 309 -11.13 8.49 -8.25
C LYS A 309 -9.91 7.59 -8.26
N TRP A 310 -10.15 6.29 -8.31
CA TRP A 310 -9.13 5.28 -8.20
C TRP A 310 -9.13 4.34 -9.39
N ARG A 311 -7.96 4.17 -9.99
CA ARG A 311 -7.70 3.08 -10.91
C ARG A 311 -7.23 1.87 -10.10
N ARG A 312 -7.90 0.75 -10.23
CA ARG A 312 -7.60 -0.50 -9.54
C ARG A 312 -7.29 -1.60 -10.54
N THR A 313 -6.29 -2.44 -10.25
CA THR A 313 -6.05 -3.64 -11.04
C THR A 313 -7.15 -4.68 -10.79
N ASN A 314 -7.49 -5.47 -11.81
CA ASN A 314 -8.38 -6.62 -11.65
C ASN A 314 -7.61 -7.85 -11.17
N GLU A 315 -6.34 -7.95 -11.58
CA GLU A 315 -5.42 -9.01 -11.17
C GLU A 315 -4.89 -8.75 -9.76
N ALA A 316 -4.69 -9.85 -9.02
CA ALA A 316 -4.05 -9.78 -7.71
C ALA A 316 -2.56 -9.46 -7.86
N ILE A 317 -2.10 -8.44 -7.13
CA ILE A 317 -0.67 -8.11 -6.99
C ILE A 317 0.03 -9.09 -6.03
N LEU A 318 -0.72 -9.60 -5.05
CA LEU A 318 -0.23 -10.65 -4.15
C LEU A 318 -1.29 -11.74 -4.02
N ARG A 319 -0.88 -12.98 -4.23
CA ARG A 319 -1.70 -14.19 -4.14
C ARG A 319 -1.22 -15.06 -2.99
N PRO A 320 -2.07 -15.92 -2.39
CA PRO A 320 -1.65 -16.84 -1.32
C PRO A 320 -0.53 -17.82 -1.71
N GLY A 321 -0.22 -17.95 -3.00
CA GLY A 321 0.84 -18.83 -3.51
C GLY A 321 0.44 -20.29 -3.60
N PRO A 322 1.40 -21.21 -3.78
CA PRO A 322 1.16 -22.66 -3.75
C PRO A 322 0.48 -23.08 -2.44
N VAL A 323 -0.39 -24.07 -2.52
CA VAL A 323 -1.05 -24.61 -1.32
C VAL A 323 0.01 -25.13 -0.35
N ALA A 324 0.02 -24.58 0.83
CA ALA A 324 0.90 -24.94 1.93
C ALA A 324 0.12 -24.94 3.24
N GLU A 325 0.77 -25.30 4.34
CA GLU A 325 0.16 -25.22 5.65
C GLU A 325 -0.24 -23.76 5.96
N ASN A 326 -1.46 -23.56 6.44
CA ASN A 326 -2.01 -22.25 6.86
C ASN A 326 -2.07 -21.14 5.81
N ASN A 327 -2.12 -21.44 4.54
CA ASN A 327 -2.46 -20.44 3.54
C ASN A 327 -3.83 -20.70 2.89
N TRP A 328 -4.24 -19.81 1.98
CA TRP A 328 -5.58 -19.77 1.40
C TRP A 328 -6.67 -19.59 2.45
N VAL A 329 -6.41 -18.74 3.43
CA VAL A 329 -7.31 -18.41 4.53
C VAL A 329 -7.74 -16.94 4.49
N TYR A 330 -8.76 -16.61 5.28
CA TYR A 330 -9.13 -15.23 5.55
C TYR A 330 -8.00 -14.54 6.34
N GLY A 331 -7.48 -13.46 5.79
CA GLY A 331 -6.36 -12.70 6.34
C GLY A 331 -5.06 -12.82 5.54
N ASP A 332 -4.97 -13.77 4.59
CA ASP A 332 -3.81 -13.86 3.69
C ASP A 332 -3.65 -12.60 2.83
N CYS A 333 -2.41 -12.31 2.48
CA CYS A 333 -2.05 -11.22 1.57
C CYS A 333 -2.41 -9.83 2.09
N LEU A 334 -2.52 -9.65 3.39
CA LEU A 334 -2.73 -8.35 4.02
C LEU A 334 -1.39 -7.62 4.12
N PHE A 335 -1.13 -6.72 3.18
CA PHE A 335 0.01 -5.81 3.27
C PHE A 335 -0.10 -4.83 4.43
N CYS A 336 1.03 -4.45 4.99
CA CYS A 336 1.11 -3.34 5.95
C CYS A 336 0.67 -2.02 5.31
N ILE A 337 0.17 -1.11 6.14
CA ILE A 337 0.05 0.29 5.76
C ILE A 337 1.45 0.89 5.75
N GLY A 338 1.80 1.57 4.66
CA GLY A 338 3.12 2.15 4.47
C GLY A 338 4.11 1.22 3.75
N MET A 339 5.16 1.83 3.24
CA MET A 339 6.26 1.18 2.52
C MET A 339 7.55 1.92 2.81
N GLN A 340 8.69 1.25 2.74
CA GLN A 340 9.99 1.85 3.03
C GLN A 340 11.09 1.28 2.14
N GLU A 341 12.08 2.11 1.86
CA GLU A 341 13.29 1.63 1.22
C GLU A 341 14.16 0.86 2.20
N THR A 342 14.65 -0.29 1.75
CA THR A 342 15.63 -1.11 2.46
C THR A 342 16.76 -1.47 1.49
N LYS A 343 17.92 -1.78 2.04
CA LYS A 343 19.07 -2.20 1.22
C LYS A 343 18.75 -3.48 0.47
N SER A 344 19.09 -3.50 -0.82
CA SER A 344 19.04 -4.70 -1.63
C SER A 344 20.08 -5.73 -1.17
N ASP A 345 19.78 -7.02 -1.38
CA ASP A 345 20.73 -8.11 -1.15
C ASP A 345 21.85 -8.14 -2.19
N THR A 346 21.64 -7.54 -3.34
CA THR A 346 22.65 -7.43 -4.39
C THR A 346 23.61 -6.28 -4.08
N LYS A 347 24.88 -6.62 -3.84
CA LYS A 347 25.90 -5.62 -3.54
C LYS A 347 26.04 -4.59 -4.68
N GLY A 348 25.87 -3.31 -4.34
CA GLY A 348 25.99 -2.20 -5.29
C GLY A 348 24.71 -1.91 -6.07
N ALA A 349 23.65 -2.71 -5.89
CA ALA A 349 22.34 -2.40 -6.45
C ALA A 349 21.66 -1.25 -5.66
N PRO A 350 20.71 -0.53 -6.27
CA PRO A 350 19.82 0.39 -5.57
C PRO A 350 19.05 -0.31 -4.44
N ASN A 351 18.46 0.48 -3.55
CA ASN A 351 17.53 -0.02 -2.57
C ASN A 351 16.29 -0.65 -3.23
N ASP A 352 15.61 -1.52 -2.49
CA ASP A 352 14.28 -2.04 -2.82
C ASP A 352 13.23 -1.32 -1.99
N ILE A 353 11.99 -1.23 -2.48
CA ILE A 353 10.84 -0.91 -1.64
C ILE A 353 10.44 -2.18 -0.91
N SER A 354 10.47 -2.16 0.42
CA SER A 354 9.95 -3.22 1.27
C SER A 354 8.54 -2.92 1.74
N MET A 355 7.69 -3.92 1.61
CA MET A 355 6.38 -4.03 2.24
C MET A 355 6.30 -5.36 2.97
N TYR A 356 5.42 -5.42 3.96
CA TYR A 356 5.34 -6.59 4.84
C TYR A 356 3.93 -7.14 4.86
N CYS A 357 3.83 -8.46 4.97
CA CYS A 357 2.58 -9.17 5.03
C CYS A 357 2.58 -10.13 6.20
N MET A 358 1.47 -10.23 6.90
CA MET A 358 1.28 -11.27 7.91
C MET A 358 0.92 -12.58 7.23
N GLU A 359 1.64 -13.65 7.57
CA GLU A 359 1.38 -15.02 7.13
C GLU A 359 1.05 -15.93 8.33
N ASN A 360 0.54 -17.12 8.10
CA ASN A 360 0.22 -18.15 9.11
C ASN A 360 -0.85 -17.71 10.14
N HIS A 361 -1.91 -17.05 9.69
CA HIS A 361 -3.04 -16.73 10.57
C HIS A 361 -3.80 -17.97 11.03
N TRP A 362 -4.52 -17.85 12.15
CA TRP A 362 -5.46 -18.80 12.70
C TRP A 362 -4.86 -20.03 13.40
N LYS A 363 -3.58 -20.23 13.35
CA LYS A 363 -2.90 -21.34 14.00
C LYS A 363 -1.78 -20.79 14.90
N ASP A 364 -0.78 -21.54 15.24
CA ASP A 364 0.19 -21.29 16.30
C ASP A 364 0.75 -19.87 16.40
N PHE A 365 1.53 -19.44 15.41
CA PHE A 365 2.20 -18.15 15.40
C PHE A 365 2.10 -17.53 14.02
N ALA A 366 1.60 -16.32 13.95
CA ALA A 366 1.74 -15.54 12.72
C ALA A 366 3.20 -15.13 12.48
N GLU A 367 3.55 -14.92 11.24
CA GLU A 367 4.88 -14.53 10.79
C GLU A 367 4.80 -13.23 9.98
N LEU A 368 5.78 -12.35 10.15
CA LEU A 368 5.93 -11.16 9.33
C LEU A 368 6.86 -11.49 8.16
N ARG A 369 6.32 -11.52 6.96
CA ARG A 369 7.06 -11.76 5.72
C ARG A 369 7.36 -10.44 5.02
N ARG A 370 8.62 -10.25 4.60
CA ARG A 370 9.01 -9.15 3.73
C ARG A 370 8.75 -9.50 2.27
N TYR A 371 8.27 -8.51 1.53
CA TYR A 371 8.13 -8.51 0.08
C TYR A 371 8.83 -7.30 -0.48
N THR A 372 9.48 -7.43 -1.63
CA THR A 372 10.19 -6.31 -2.25
C THR A 372 9.64 -5.99 -3.63
N PHE A 373 9.57 -4.70 -3.90
CA PHE A 373 9.34 -4.13 -5.22
C PHE A 373 10.58 -3.35 -5.65
N ARG A 374 10.79 -3.25 -6.95
CA ARG A 374 11.65 -2.23 -7.52
C ARG A 374 11.17 -0.84 -7.06
N ILE A 375 12.07 0.10 -6.87
CA ILE A 375 11.69 1.50 -6.65
C ILE A 375 10.83 1.97 -7.83
N ASP A 376 9.67 2.62 -7.56
CA ASP A 376 8.63 3.03 -8.51
C ASP A 376 7.98 1.86 -9.29
N GLY A 377 8.34 0.61 -9.00
CA GLY A 377 8.02 -0.57 -9.81
C GLY A 377 6.76 -1.31 -9.40
N PHE A 378 5.63 -0.64 -9.22
CA PHE A 378 4.32 -1.29 -8.98
C PHE A 378 3.64 -1.70 -10.28
N MET A 379 3.82 -0.89 -11.31
CA MET A 379 3.46 -1.15 -12.70
C MET A 379 4.58 -0.63 -13.61
N ALA A 380 4.57 -1.07 -14.84
CA ALA A 380 5.46 -0.59 -15.88
C ALA A 380 4.71 -0.39 -17.21
N LEU A 381 5.17 0.54 -18.00
CA LEU A 381 4.89 0.57 -19.42
C LEU A 381 5.84 -0.42 -20.09
N SER A 382 5.32 -1.58 -20.50
CA SER A 382 6.11 -2.74 -20.93
C SER A 382 6.00 -2.94 -22.45
N ALA A 383 7.15 -3.01 -23.10
CA ALA A 383 7.32 -3.44 -24.47
C ALA A 383 7.85 -4.89 -24.50
N ASP A 384 7.26 -5.73 -25.32
CA ASP A 384 7.73 -7.09 -25.55
C ASP A 384 8.90 -7.14 -26.55
N ALA A 385 9.19 -8.32 -27.09
CA ALA A 385 10.30 -8.53 -28.04
C ALA A 385 10.15 -7.77 -29.39
N GLN A 386 9.00 -7.17 -29.64
CA GLN A 386 8.77 -6.27 -30.79
C GLN A 386 9.00 -4.81 -30.36
N ALA A 387 9.32 -3.96 -31.35
CA ALA A 387 9.41 -2.53 -31.09
C ALA A 387 8.01 -1.92 -30.88
N HIS A 388 7.87 -1.20 -29.79
CA HIS A 388 6.63 -0.50 -29.42
C HIS A 388 6.87 1.00 -29.34
N GLU A 389 5.86 1.76 -29.73
CA GLU A 389 5.88 3.20 -29.62
C GLU A 389 4.86 3.70 -28.61
N THR A 390 5.25 4.70 -27.85
CA THR A 390 4.37 5.44 -26.94
C THR A 390 4.56 6.93 -27.14
N VAL A 391 3.47 7.67 -27.21
CA VAL A 391 3.48 9.13 -27.27
C VAL A 391 2.69 9.67 -26.09
N THR A 392 3.29 10.62 -25.37
CA THR A 392 2.61 11.27 -24.24
C THR A 392 1.63 12.35 -24.69
N LYS A 393 0.67 12.68 -23.84
CA LYS A 393 -0.07 13.95 -23.91
C LYS A 393 0.91 15.11 -23.73
N PRO A 394 0.58 16.33 -24.20
CA PRO A 394 1.41 17.50 -23.95
C PRO A 394 1.59 17.76 -22.46
N PHE A 395 2.82 18.12 -22.08
CA PHE A 395 3.14 18.54 -20.71
C PHE A 395 4.20 19.66 -20.68
N ILE A 396 4.22 20.38 -19.56
CA ILE A 396 5.22 21.40 -19.24
C ILE A 396 6.02 20.88 -18.05
N PHE A 397 7.34 20.96 -18.15
CA PHE A 397 8.27 20.55 -17.09
C PHE A 397 9.19 21.72 -16.68
N ASP A 398 9.77 21.57 -15.50
CA ASP A 398 10.88 22.39 -15.00
C ASP A 398 12.08 21.45 -14.80
N GLY A 399 13.30 21.93 -15.13
CA GLY A 399 14.49 21.13 -14.97
C GLY A 399 15.39 21.17 -16.21
N SER A 400 16.54 20.56 -16.12
CA SER A 400 17.58 20.58 -17.15
C SER A 400 17.99 19.22 -17.66
N ARG A 401 17.49 18.14 -17.07
CA ARG A 401 17.82 16.74 -17.41
C ARG A 401 16.56 15.89 -17.33
N LEU A 402 16.47 14.87 -18.20
CA LEU A 402 15.45 13.83 -18.11
C LEU A 402 16.05 12.58 -17.47
N GLU A 403 15.53 12.21 -16.33
CA GLU A 403 15.85 10.96 -15.64
C GLU A 403 14.70 9.98 -15.79
N ILE A 404 15.03 8.71 -16.08
CA ILE A 404 14.04 7.62 -16.23
C ILE A 404 14.42 6.43 -15.36
N ASN A 405 13.42 5.73 -14.89
CA ASN A 405 13.53 4.43 -14.23
C ASN A 405 13.16 3.35 -15.26
N VAL A 406 14.18 2.61 -15.71
CA VAL A 406 14.05 1.69 -16.84
C VAL A 406 14.80 0.38 -16.60
N SER A 407 14.25 -0.71 -17.10
CA SER A 407 14.91 -2.02 -17.15
C SER A 407 14.71 -2.64 -18.54
N THR A 408 15.81 -3.09 -19.16
CA THR A 408 15.77 -3.80 -20.43
C THR A 408 16.33 -5.20 -20.28
N SER A 409 16.00 -6.07 -21.22
CA SER A 409 16.77 -7.31 -21.39
C SER A 409 18.13 -7.01 -22.03
N ALA A 410 18.98 -8.04 -22.20
CA ALA A 410 20.25 -7.90 -22.91
C ALA A 410 20.08 -7.53 -24.41
N ARG A 411 18.89 -7.76 -24.95
CA ARG A 411 18.51 -7.42 -26.33
C ARG A 411 17.63 -6.17 -26.40
N GLY A 412 17.07 -5.77 -25.26
CA GLY A 412 16.16 -4.67 -25.17
C GLY A 412 16.85 -3.32 -25.29
N PHE A 413 16.11 -2.35 -25.75
CA PHE A 413 16.55 -0.97 -25.81
C PHE A 413 15.39 0.02 -25.68
N MET A 414 15.73 1.26 -25.36
CA MET A 414 14.81 2.38 -25.38
C MET A 414 15.47 3.60 -26.04
N LYS A 415 14.68 4.40 -26.75
CA LYS A 415 15.04 5.74 -27.24
C LYS A 415 13.92 6.72 -26.94
N VAL A 416 14.31 7.97 -26.71
CA VAL A 416 13.41 9.07 -26.38
C VAL A 416 13.54 10.19 -27.43
N GLU A 417 12.40 10.65 -27.93
CA GLU A 417 12.28 11.84 -28.77
C GLU A 417 11.42 12.88 -28.07
N LEU A 418 11.86 14.13 -28.08
CA LEU A 418 11.05 15.26 -27.63
C LEU A 418 10.42 15.94 -28.85
N GLN A 419 9.13 16.22 -28.77
CA GLN A 419 8.33 16.75 -29.86
C GLN A 419 7.60 18.02 -29.45
N GLU A 420 7.38 18.89 -30.42
CA GLU A 420 6.37 19.94 -30.33
C GLU A 420 4.98 19.34 -30.10
N ILE A 421 4.04 20.12 -29.59
CA ILE A 421 2.65 19.67 -29.36
C ILE A 421 1.97 19.15 -30.62
N THR A 422 2.40 19.59 -31.79
CA THR A 422 1.93 19.15 -33.11
C THR A 422 2.40 17.73 -33.47
N GLY A 423 3.39 17.19 -32.76
CA GLY A 423 4.07 15.93 -33.07
C GLY A 423 5.30 16.09 -33.93
N GLN A 424 5.69 17.34 -34.31
CA GLN A 424 6.93 17.59 -35.00
C GLN A 424 8.12 17.39 -34.06
N LYS A 425 9.14 16.67 -34.52
CA LYS A 425 10.37 16.45 -33.74
C LYS A 425 11.09 17.78 -33.50
N ILE A 426 11.65 17.92 -32.28
CA ILE A 426 12.52 19.05 -31.94
C ILE A 426 13.94 18.69 -32.37
N GLU A 427 14.57 19.58 -33.16
CA GLU A 427 15.93 19.36 -33.68
C GLU A 427 16.92 19.09 -32.53
N GLY A 428 17.72 18.05 -32.68
CA GLY A 428 18.70 17.59 -31.68
C GLY A 428 18.12 16.75 -30.55
N PHE A 429 16.81 16.51 -30.51
CA PHE A 429 16.12 15.68 -29.52
C PHE A 429 15.28 14.56 -30.16
N ASP A 430 15.60 14.17 -31.40
CA ASP A 430 14.93 13.10 -32.12
C ASP A 430 15.49 11.72 -31.79
N LEU A 431 14.85 10.65 -32.28
CA LEU A 431 15.27 9.26 -32.05
C LEU A 431 16.67 8.94 -32.59
N ASP A 432 17.09 9.61 -33.68
CA ASP A 432 18.41 9.37 -34.27
C ASP A 432 19.51 10.01 -33.43
N ALA A 433 19.24 11.17 -32.84
CA ALA A 433 20.12 11.86 -31.91
C ALA A 433 20.17 11.21 -30.52
N CYS A 434 19.09 10.50 -30.12
CA CYS A 434 19.03 9.87 -28.81
C CYS A 434 20.03 8.72 -28.69
N ASP A 435 20.93 8.81 -27.69
CA ASP A 435 21.80 7.71 -27.36
C ASP A 435 20.96 6.51 -26.89
N GLU A 436 21.34 5.30 -27.34
CA GLU A 436 20.60 4.09 -27.01
C GLU A 436 20.66 3.79 -25.53
N ILE A 437 19.49 3.54 -24.94
CA ILE A 437 19.32 3.26 -23.52
C ILE A 437 19.14 1.76 -23.34
N PHE A 438 20.02 1.13 -22.56
CA PHE A 438 19.88 -0.27 -22.16
C PHE A 438 20.43 -0.48 -20.74
N GLY A 439 20.06 -1.60 -20.14
CA GLY A 439 20.43 -1.98 -18.77
C GLY A 439 19.28 -1.78 -17.79
N ASP A 440 19.61 -1.82 -16.51
CA ASP A 440 18.64 -1.73 -15.41
C ASP A 440 19.08 -0.61 -14.46
N ARG A 441 18.33 0.50 -14.44
CA ARG A 441 18.68 1.69 -13.65
C ARG A 441 17.44 2.41 -13.13
N ILE A 442 17.50 2.83 -11.88
CA ILE A 442 16.43 3.61 -11.23
C ILE A 442 16.45 5.07 -11.68
N GLU A 443 17.64 5.63 -11.97
CA GLU A 443 17.85 7.03 -12.35
C GLU A 443 18.82 7.06 -13.52
N TYR A 444 18.32 6.73 -14.71
CA TYR A 444 19.08 6.84 -15.95
C TYR A 444 18.90 8.23 -16.55
N CYS A 445 19.97 8.99 -16.68
CA CYS A 445 19.93 10.30 -17.32
C CYS A 445 19.99 10.14 -18.84
N VAL A 446 18.92 10.48 -19.53
CA VAL A 446 18.81 10.40 -20.98
C VAL A 446 19.75 11.41 -21.66
N SER A 447 20.35 11.02 -22.78
CA SER A 447 21.22 11.91 -23.57
C SER A 447 20.88 11.84 -25.06
N TRP A 448 21.22 12.93 -25.74
CA TRP A 448 21.14 13.09 -27.18
C TRP A 448 22.50 13.56 -27.70
N ASN A 449 23.16 12.75 -28.52
CA ASN A 449 24.54 12.99 -28.98
C ASN A 449 25.50 13.31 -27.81
N GLY A 450 25.36 12.57 -26.68
CA GLY A 450 26.16 12.74 -25.47
C GLY A 450 25.72 13.94 -24.59
N SER A 451 24.76 14.75 -24.99
CA SER A 451 24.24 15.86 -24.18
C SER A 451 22.99 15.48 -23.40
N HIS A 452 22.97 15.77 -22.10
CA HIS A 452 21.80 15.56 -21.22
C HIS A 452 20.93 16.82 -21.07
N ASN A 453 21.35 17.95 -21.66
CA ASN A 453 20.75 19.25 -21.36
C ASN A 453 19.45 19.50 -22.15
N VAL A 454 18.33 19.55 -21.44
CA VAL A 454 17.00 19.88 -21.98
C VAL A 454 16.46 21.24 -21.46
N ALA A 455 17.29 22.05 -20.78
CA ALA A 455 16.85 23.29 -20.13
C ALA A 455 16.20 24.29 -21.10
N ALA A 456 16.60 24.30 -22.39
CA ALA A 456 16.00 25.17 -23.41
C ALA A 456 14.51 24.88 -23.69
N LEU A 457 14.01 23.70 -23.25
CA LEU A 457 12.64 23.26 -23.40
C LEU A 457 11.81 23.42 -22.12
N ALA A 458 12.45 23.72 -20.99
CA ALA A 458 11.75 23.96 -19.72
C ALA A 458 10.75 25.10 -19.85
N GLY A 459 9.58 24.95 -19.22
CA GLY A 459 8.48 25.92 -19.29
C GLY A 459 7.71 25.92 -20.62
N LYS A 460 8.13 25.14 -21.60
CA LYS A 460 7.42 25.00 -22.89
C LYS A 460 6.59 23.74 -22.93
N PRO A 461 5.41 23.77 -23.60
CA PRO A 461 4.64 22.55 -23.78
C PRO A 461 5.29 21.66 -24.83
N ILE A 462 5.62 20.43 -24.43
CA ILE A 462 6.21 19.40 -25.28
C ILE A 462 5.47 18.09 -25.18
N ARG A 463 5.81 17.14 -26.05
CA ARG A 463 5.41 15.73 -25.99
C ARG A 463 6.68 14.87 -25.97
N MET A 464 6.56 13.69 -25.42
CA MET A 464 7.63 12.70 -25.44
C MET A 464 7.16 11.50 -26.26
N ARG A 465 7.98 11.07 -27.23
CA ARG A 465 7.81 9.83 -27.97
C ARG A 465 8.88 8.85 -27.54
N LEU A 466 8.45 7.66 -27.17
CA LEU A 466 9.28 6.57 -26.66
C LEU A 466 9.26 5.44 -27.68
N LEU A 467 10.42 4.98 -28.11
CA LEU A 467 10.59 3.74 -28.84
C LEU A 467 11.23 2.71 -27.92
N MET A 468 10.56 1.59 -27.69
CA MET A 468 10.95 0.60 -26.69
C MET A 468 10.85 -0.81 -27.28
N GLN A 469 11.81 -1.67 -26.95
CA GLN A 469 11.79 -3.10 -27.28
C GLN A 469 12.32 -3.89 -26.09
N ASP A 470 11.62 -4.93 -25.67
CA ASP A 470 11.98 -5.80 -24.55
C ASP A 470 12.43 -4.99 -23.30
N THR A 471 11.56 -4.06 -22.91
CA THR A 471 11.85 -2.98 -21.96
C THR A 471 10.65 -2.68 -21.08
N ASP A 472 10.90 -2.45 -19.80
CA ASP A 472 9.97 -1.92 -18.81
C ASP A 472 10.38 -0.49 -18.41
N LEU A 473 9.48 0.47 -18.56
CA LEU A 473 9.62 1.84 -18.11
C LEU A 473 8.68 2.09 -16.93
N PHE A 474 9.23 2.47 -15.77
CA PHE A 474 8.49 2.60 -14.51
C PHE A 474 8.10 4.04 -14.18
N SER A 475 9.05 4.96 -14.31
CA SER A 475 8.84 6.37 -14.01
C SER A 475 9.81 7.26 -14.78
N PHE A 476 9.51 8.56 -14.80
CA PHE A 476 10.42 9.59 -15.28
C PHE A 476 10.29 10.87 -14.46
N GLN A 477 11.29 11.71 -14.52
CA GLN A 477 11.35 13.02 -13.86
C GLN A 477 12.28 13.96 -14.63
N PHE A 478 11.95 15.23 -14.66
CA PHE A 478 12.90 16.28 -15.08
C PHE A 478 13.53 16.92 -13.82
N THR A 479 14.88 16.97 -13.79
CA THR A 479 15.67 17.46 -12.66
C THR A 479 16.56 18.63 -13.03
#